data_4afbed335177d20ca08eaad48a0155d2
#
_entry.id   4afbed335177d20ca08eaad48a0155d2
#
_cell.length_a   1.000
_cell.length_b   1.000
_cell.length_c   1.000
_cell.angle_alpha   90.00
_cell.angle_beta   90.00
_cell.angle_gamma   90.00
#
_symmetry.space_group_name_H-M   'P 1'
#
loop_
_entity.id
_entity.type
_entity.pdbx_description
1 polymer ?
#
loop_
_entity_poly.entity_id
_entity_poly.type
_entity_poly.pdbx_seq_one_letter_code
_entity_poly.pdbx_strand_id
1 'polypeptide(L)'
;MKLDVDKTVHALGVAGTQASGLMAAQYGAMVKRMHAGRACQSGLYGALFAEQGFTGILNVLESEYGGFCTTLSRSTDRFDLKELTAGFGTVWQTMGVALKFYSCVGSNHSTLDAIRLMQQEKPFGKNEVKKIIVRGSQVTMDHVGWKYSPQGLTSAQLNLPYCVATWLIEGDCFVDQFTEEMVADPERIKLADVVEVEHDEEITKAGSKKRHKVHVEVQLKDGTKMNRTVEAGRGNENNFASEADVIEKFEKLATKNLPKAQVEKIRDFMLNLENEKDAGQLAKLLAKG
;
A
#
# COMPACT_ATOMS: atom_id res chain seq x y z
N MET A 1 16.20 23.53 -2.62
CA MET A 1 16.12 25.01 -2.69
C MET A 1 17.03 25.68 -1.65
N LYS A 2 17.54 24.97 -0.63
CA LYS A 2 18.39 25.48 0.45
C LYS A 2 17.79 26.71 1.17
N LEU A 3 16.49 26.63 1.49
CA LEU A 3 15.81 27.65 2.28
C LEU A 3 16.43 27.72 3.69
N ASP A 4 16.53 28.92 4.24
CA ASP A 4 16.83 29.11 5.66
C ASP A 4 15.68 28.62 6.56
N VAL A 5 15.88 28.68 7.88
CA VAL A 5 14.90 28.19 8.87
C VAL A 5 13.59 28.96 8.76
N ASP A 6 13.64 30.30 8.68
CA ASP A 6 12.43 31.12 8.65
C ASP A 6 11.59 30.85 7.40
N LYS A 7 12.22 30.80 6.23
CA LYS A 7 11.54 30.43 4.98
C LYS A 7 11.01 29.00 5.01
N THR A 8 11.73 28.06 5.65
CA THR A 8 11.25 26.68 5.80
C THR A 8 9.99 26.63 6.67
N VAL A 9 9.95 27.38 7.77
CA VAL A 9 8.75 27.48 8.62
C VAL A 9 7.57 28.05 7.82
N HIS A 10 7.78 29.10 7.07
CA HIS A 10 6.74 29.65 6.19
C HIS A 10 6.28 28.65 5.12
N ALA A 11 7.21 27.92 4.50
CA ALA A 11 6.90 26.90 3.52
C ALA A 11 6.00 25.79 4.11
N LEU A 12 6.31 25.30 5.31
CA LEU A 12 5.48 24.32 6.04
C LEU A 12 4.11 24.93 6.39
N GLY A 13 4.09 26.19 6.83
CA GLY A 13 2.85 26.91 7.15
C GLY A 13 1.93 27.10 5.95
N VAL A 14 2.48 27.34 4.75
CA VAL A 14 1.70 27.39 3.51
C VAL A 14 1.19 26.00 3.12
N ALA A 15 2.08 24.99 3.10
CA ALA A 15 1.71 23.65 2.70
C ALA A 15 0.65 23.02 3.64
N GLY A 16 0.78 23.25 4.95
CA GLY A 16 -0.11 22.71 5.97
C GLY A 16 -1.56 23.22 5.88
N THR A 17 -1.79 24.36 5.20
CA THR A 17 -3.14 24.88 4.98
C THR A 17 -3.85 24.22 3.80
N GLN A 18 -3.17 23.40 2.99
CA GLN A 18 -3.76 22.79 1.81
C GLN A 18 -4.62 21.58 2.20
N ALA A 19 -5.77 21.43 1.55
CA ALA A 19 -6.64 20.29 1.79
C ALA A 19 -5.96 18.97 1.41
N SER A 20 -6.05 17.99 2.31
CA SER A 20 -5.63 16.62 2.08
C SER A 20 -6.69 15.81 1.35
N GLY A 21 -6.34 14.59 0.86
CA GLY A 21 -7.30 13.69 0.23
C GLY A 21 -8.35 13.13 1.21
N LEU A 22 -9.49 12.72 0.68
CA LEU A 22 -10.58 12.11 1.44
C LEU A 22 -10.62 10.60 1.23
N MET A 23 -10.82 9.84 2.32
CA MET A 23 -10.89 8.36 2.27
C MET A 23 -12.07 7.86 1.43
N ALA A 24 -13.17 8.62 1.32
CA ALA A 24 -14.31 8.25 0.48
C ALA A 24 -13.94 7.99 -1.00
N ALA A 25 -12.84 8.53 -1.48
CA ALA A 25 -12.32 8.25 -2.83
C ALA A 25 -11.93 6.78 -3.07
N GLN A 26 -11.81 5.96 -2.01
CA GLN A 26 -11.49 4.53 -2.14
C GLN A 26 -12.59 3.72 -2.85
N TYR A 27 -13.85 4.19 -2.83
CA TYR A 27 -14.98 3.47 -3.40
C TYR A 27 -15.16 3.68 -4.92
N GLY A 28 -14.06 3.86 -5.67
CA GLY A 28 -14.08 3.88 -7.13
C GLY A 28 -13.69 5.22 -7.77
N ALA A 29 -13.40 6.26 -6.99
CA ALA A 29 -13.03 7.54 -7.55
C ALA A 29 -11.56 7.58 -8.01
N MET A 30 -11.31 7.94 -9.27
CA MET A 30 -9.97 8.10 -9.85
C MET A 30 -9.11 9.12 -9.08
N VAL A 31 -9.74 10.11 -8.45
CA VAL A 31 -9.06 11.17 -7.66
C VAL A 31 -8.20 10.60 -6.52
N LYS A 32 -8.49 9.39 -6.04
CA LYS A 32 -7.65 8.68 -5.06
C LYS A 32 -6.18 8.62 -5.50
N ARG A 33 -5.92 8.52 -6.80
CA ARG A 33 -4.56 8.46 -7.36
C ARG A 33 -3.85 9.83 -7.36
N MET A 34 -4.61 10.93 -7.28
CA MET A 34 -4.06 12.29 -7.21
C MET A 34 -3.55 12.68 -5.81
N HIS A 35 -4.03 12.06 -4.73
CA HIS A 35 -3.82 12.55 -3.37
C HIS A 35 -2.34 12.72 -3.02
N ALA A 36 -1.50 11.71 -3.31
CA ALA A 36 -0.08 11.79 -3.04
C ALA A 36 0.62 12.86 -3.91
N GLY A 37 0.31 12.92 -5.20
CA GLY A 37 0.85 13.93 -6.10
C GLY A 37 0.42 15.34 -5.72
N ARG A 38 -0.83 15.53 -5.26
CA ARG A 38 -1.31 16.82 -4.77
C ARG A 38 -0.60 17.26 -3.49
N ALA A 39 -0.33 16.35 -2.57
CA ALA A 39 0.45 16.63 -1.37
C ALA A 39 1.87 17.10 -1.72
N CYS A 40 2.55 16.41 -2.64
CA CYS A 40 3.88 16.82 -3.14
C CYS A 40 3.84 18.20 -3.80
N GLN A 41 2.83 18.46 -4.63
CA GLN A 41 2.63 19.76 -5.29
C GLN A 41 2.43 20.88 -4.26
N SER A 42 1.63 20.66 -3.21
CA SER A 42 1.38 21.64 -2.15
C SER A 42 2.66 21.97 -1.39
N GLY A 43 3.51 20.96 -1.10
CA GLY A 43 4.80 21.15 -0.47
C GLY A 43 5.77 21.96 -1.33
N LEU A 44 5.84 21.66 -2.63
CA LEU A 44 6.68 22.39 -3.58
C LEU A 44 6.24 23.85 -3.71
N TYR A 45 4.94 24.11 -3.86
CA TYR A 45 4.43 25.47 -3.92
C TYR A 45 4.65 26.24 -2.64
N GLY A 46 4.49 25.59 -1.46
CA GLY A 46 4.83 26.22 -0.18
C GLY A 46 6.28 26.70 -0.15
N ALA A 47 7.21 25.86 -0.62
CA ALA A 47 8.63 26.22 -0.69
C ALA A 47 8.92 27.36 -1.68
N LEU A 48 8.33 27.33 -2.87
CA LEU A 48 8.49 28.38 -3.89
C LEU A 48 7.91 29.73 -3.42
N PHE A 49 6.74 29.72 -2.78
CA PHE A 49 6.14 30.94 -2.24
C PHE A 49 6.98 31.53 -1.11
N ALA A 50 7.45 30.70 -0.19
CA ALA A 50 8.31 31.16 0.91
C ALA A 50 9.67 31.69 0.43
N GLU A 51 10.24 31.11 -0.61
CA GLU A 51 11.46 31.63 -1.25
C GLU A 51 11.28 33.08 -1.71
N GLN A 52 10.08 33.41 -2.23
CA GLN A 52 9.72 34.77 -2.69
C GLN A 52 9.18 35.67 -1.56
N GLY A 53 9.27 35.25 -0.30
CA GLY A 53 8.87 36.05 0.86
C GLY A 53 7.39 35.94 1.24
N PHE A 54 6.63 35.01 0.65
CA PHE A 54 5.24 34.76 1.08
C PHE A 54 5.23 34.07 2.46
N THR A 55 4.41 34.58 3.38
CA THR A 55 4.39 34.10 4.76
C THR A 55 3.30 33.04 4.97
N GLY A 56 3.64 32.00 5.72
CA GLY A 56 2.73 30.96 6.19
C GLY A 56 2.50 31.02 7.70
N ILE A 57 1.66 30.13 8.21
CA ILE A 57 1.40 29.99 9.64
C ILE A 57 2.65 29.47 10.35
N LEU A 58 3.18 30.21 11.35
CA LEU A 58 4.44 29.86 12.01
C LEU A 58 4.33 28.60 12.88
N ASN A 59 3.19 28.35 13.50
CA ASN A 59 2.91 27.22 14.38
C ASN A 59 1.84 26.29 13.77
N VAL A 60 1.94 26.03 12.47
CA VAL A 60 0.93 25.28 11.70
C VAL A 60 0.64 23.89 12.26
N LEU A 61 1.64 23.21 12.80
CA LEU A 61 1.49 21.85 13.32
C LEU A 61 0.84 21.83 14.71
N GLU A 62 1.30 22.71 15.62
CA GLU A 62 1.00 22.70 17.06
C GLU A 62 -0.13 23.65 17.48
N SER A 63 -0.64 24.51 16.61
CA SER A 63 -1.68 25.47 17.00
C SER A 63 -2.94 24.75 17.52
N GLU A 64 -3.36 25.11 18.74
CA GLU A 64 -4.59 24.57 19.36
C GLU A 64 -5.85 24.98 18.59
N TYR A 65 -5.88 26.19 18.08
CA TYR A 65 -6.99 26.69 17.26
C TYR A 65 -6.68 26.51 15.77
N GLY A 66 -7.24 25.44 15.19
CA GLY A 66 -7.18 25.21 13.74
C GLY A 66 -5.79 24.84 13.20
N GLY A 67 -4.88 24.33 14.03
CA GLY A 67 -3.61 23.79 13.59
C GLY A 67 -3.79 22.47 12.83
N PHE A 68 -2.77 22.04 12.10
CA PHE A 68 -2.80 20.82 11.29
C PHE A 68 -3.13 19.57 12.12
N CYS A 69 -2.40 19.36 13.24
CA CYS A 69 -2.62 18.21 14.11
C CYS A 69 -4.01 18.25 14.75
N THR A 70 -4.43 19.41 15.27
CA THR A 70 -5.74 19.61 15.90
C THR A 70 -6.89 19.35 14.92
N THR A 71 -6.80 19.89 13.72
CA THR A 71 -7.84 19.76 12.68
C THR A 71 -7.99 18.33 12.20
N LEU A 72 -6.87 17.65 11.88
CA LEU A 72 -6.92 16.30 11.31
C LEU A 72 -7.22 15.22 12.36
N SER A 73 -6.76 15.38 13.61
CA SER A 73 -7.14 14.49 14.72
C SER A 73 -8.56 14.77 15.27
N ARG A 74 -9.12 15.94 14.96
CA ARG A 74 -10.36 16.47 15.56
C ARG A 74 -10.29 16.46 17.09
N SER A 75 -9.11 16.78 17.66
CA SER A 75 -8.83 16.76 19.09
C SER A 75 -7.60 17.62 19.39
N THR A 76 -7.48 18.07 20.62
CA THR A 76 -6.29 18.76 21.15
C THR A 76 -5.34 17.82 21.90
N ASP A 77 -5.75 16.58 22.16
CA ASP A 77 -5.04 15.60 23.01
C ASP A 77 -4.81 14.21 22.39
N ARG A 78 -5.26 13.98 21.16
CA ARG A 78 -5.09 12.69 20.44
C ARG A 78 -3.85 12.63 19.56
N PHE A 79 -2.87 13.46 19.79
CA PHE A 79 -1.58 13.46 19.13
C PHE A 79 -0.48 13.86 20.11
N ASP A 80 0.73 13.40 19.85
CA ASP A 80 1.92 13.80 20.60
C ASP A 80 2.88 14.54 19.66
N LEU A 81 3.07 15.84 19.88
CA LEU A 81 3.97 16.67 19.08
C LEU A 81 5.42 16.22 19.19
N LYS A 82 5.82 15.53 20.28
CA LYS A 82 7.18 15.00 20.44
C LYS A 82 7.52 13.95 19.36
N GLU A 83 6.51 13.22 18.86
CA GLU A 83 6.68 12.24 17.81
C GLU A 83 7.11 12.84 16.47
N LEU A 84 6.85 14.15 16.24
CA LEU A 84 7.29 14.84 15.02
C LEU A 84 8.81 14.90 14.89
N THR A 85 9.53 14.92 16.00
CA THR A 85 11.00 15.02 16.03
C THR A 85 11.67 13.82 16.71
N ALA A 86 10.89 12.84 17.19
CA ALA A 86 11.41 11.65 17.85
C ALA A 86 12.35 10.87 16.91
N GLY A 87 13.57 10.63 17.36
CA GLY A 87 14.59 9.91 16.58
C GLY A 87 15.08 10.65 15.34
N PHE A 88 14.85 11.95 15.23
CA PHE A 88 15.31 12.75 14.08
C PHE A 88 16.83 12.64 13.90
N GLY A 89 17.25 12.28 12.68
CA GLY A 89 18.66 12.05 12.34
C GLY A 89 19.25 10.70 12.82
N THR A 90 18.50 9.88 13.57
CA THR A 90 18.97 8.58 14.08
C THR A 90 18.05 7.41 13.70
N VAL A 91 16.76 7.67 13.52
CA VAL A 91 15.77 6.65 13.10
C VAL A 91 15.35 6.92 11.66
N TRP A 92 15.64 5.97 10.79
CA TRP A 92 15.31 6.05 9.36
C TRP A 92 14.04 5.26 9.06
N GLN A 93 12.93 5.94 8.92
CA GLN A 93 11.61 5.33 8.65
C GLN A 93 11.56 4.55 7.32
N THR A 94 12.51 4.79 6.42
CA THR A 94 12.68 4.02 5.18
C THR A 94 12.84 2.52 5.44
N MET A 95 13.41 2.13 6.59
CA MET A 95 13.53 0.73 7.00
C MET A 95 12.19 0.05 7.30
N GLY A 96 11.17 0.84 7.63
CA GLY A 96 9.79 0.36 7.85
C GLY A 96 8.90 0.38 6.61
N VAL A 97 9.44 0.73 5.42
CA VAL A 97 8.66 0.74 4.18
C VAL A 97 8.41 -0.68 3.71
N ALA A 98 7.13 -1.04 3.54
CA ALA A 98 6.74 -2.33 3.02
C ALA A 98 6.76 -2.38 1.49
N LEU A 99 7.25 -3.49 0.93
CA LEU A 99 7.15 -3.80 -0.48
C LEU A 99 5.83 -4.52 -0.77
N LYS A 100 5.15 -4.15 -1.85
CA LYS A 100 3.93 -4.82 -2.30
C LYS A 100 4.23 -5.85 -3.38
N PHE A 101 3.90 -7.10 -3.11
CA PHE A 101 4.04 -8.21 -4.07
C PHE A 101 2.74 -8.48 -4.86
N TYR A 102 1.64 -7.86 -4.47
CA TYR A 102 0.36 -7.87 -5.18
C TYR A 102 -0.05 -6.45 -5.53
N SER A 103 -0.67 -6.25 -6.68
CA SER A 103 -1.08 -4.91 -7.18
C SER A 103 -2.40 -4.44 -6.56
N CYS A 104 -2.55 -4.65 -5.26
CA CYS A 104 -3.73 -4.27 -4.49
C CYS A 104 -3.34 -3.53 -3.20
N VAL A 105 -4.32 -3.19 -2.37
CA VAL A 105 -4.07 -2.54 -1.08
C VAL A 105 -3.36 -3.49 -0.11
N GLY A 106 -2.49 -2.95 0.75
CA GLY A 106 -1.69 -3.75 1.69
C GLY A 106 -2.50 -4.64 2.63
N SER A 107 -3.73 -4.26 2.96
CA SER A 107 -4.64 -5.06 3.79
C SER A 107 -5.03 -6.41 3.18
N ASN A 108 -4.91 -6.58 1.86
CA ASN A 108 -5.20 -7.84 1.17
C ASN A 108 -4.01 -8.82 1.18
N HIS A 109 -2.79 -8.30 1.37
CA HIS A 109 -1.56 -9.08 1.17
C HIS A 109 -1.44 -10.28 2.10
N SER A 110 -1.73 -10.11 3.39
CA SER A 110 -1.66 -11.21 4.36
C SER A 110 -2.60 -12.37 4.01
N THR A 111 -3.79 -12.06 3.50
CA THR A 111 -4.74 -13.09 3.06
C THR A 111 -4.26 -13.82 1.81
N LEU A 112 -3.75 -13.09 0.82
CA LEU A 112 -3.19 -13.71 -0.40
C LEU A 112 -1.98 -14.57 -0.08
N ASP A 113 -1.09 -14.13 0.83
CA ASP A 113 0.02 -14.94 1.32
C ASP A 113 -0.44 -16.20 2.05
N ALA A 114 -1.49 -16.10 2.89
CA ALA A 114 -2.05 -17.27 3.57
C ALA A 114 -2.56 -18.32 2.58
N ILE A 115 -3.30 -17.90 1.55
CA ILE A 115 -3.82 -18.79 0.51
C ILE A 115 -2.67 -19.40 -0.30
N ARG A 116 -1.71 -18.60 -0.73
CA ARG A 116 -0.51 -19.05 -1.45
C ARG A 116 0.26 -20.11 -0.67
N LEU A 117 0.48 -19.90 0.63
CA LEU A 117 1.18 -20.86 1.48
C LEU A 117 0.39 -22.17 1.65
N MET A 118 -0.93 -22.09 1.83
CA MET A 118 -1.78 -23.29 1.87
C MET A 118 -1.78 -24.05 0.54
N GLN A 119 -1.76 -23.37 -0.60
CA GLN A 119 -1.67 -24.00 -1.93
C GLN A 119 -0.32 -24.69 -2.16
N GLN A 120 0.75 -24.24 -1.53
CA GLN A 120 2.05 -24.91 -1.57
C GLN A 120 2.05 -26.24 -0.77
N GLU A 121 1.23 -26.34 0.28
CA GLU A 121 1.08 -27.56 1.07
C GLU A 121 0.13 -28.57 0.41
N LYS A 122 -1.02 -28.10 -0.07
CA LYS A 122 -2.01 -28.88 -0.81
C LYS A 122 -2.55 -28.00 -1.93
N PRO A 123 -2.27 -28.31 -3.20
CA PRO A 123 -2.79 -27.54 -4.33
C PRO A 123 -4.33 -27.53 -4.37
N PHE A 124 -4.91 -26.38 -4.61
CA PHE A 124 -6.32 -26.15 -4.88
C PHE A 124 -6.49 -24.88 -5.72
N GLY A 125 -7.59 -24.78 -6.47
CA GLY A 125 -7.93 -23.60 -7.26
C GLY A 125 -9.41 -23.24 -7.12
N LYS A 126 -9.93 -22.44 -8.05
CA LYS A 126 -11.32 -21.96 -8.04
C LYS A 126 -12.36 -23.07 -8.00
N ASN A 127 -12.06 -24.24 -8.63
CA ASN A 127 -13.01 -25.34 -8.75
C ASN A 127 -13.16 -26.16 -7.47
N GLU A 128 -12.13 -26.23 -6.65
CA GLU A 128 -12.08 -27.01 -5.42
C GLU A 128 -12.62 -26.23 -4.21
N VAL A 129 -12.54 -24.90 -4.25
CA VAL A 129 -12.96 -24.05 -3.12
C VAL A 129 -14.48 -24.06 -2.96
N LYS A 130 -14.93 -24.29 -1.72
CA LYS A 130 -16.32 -24.16 -1.28
C LYS A 130 -16.56 -22.83 -0.58
N LYS A 131 -15.69 -22.45 0.34
CA LYS A 131 -15.78 -21.22 1.14
C LYS A 131 -14.38 -20.80 1.63
N ILE A 132 -14.15 -19.52 1.73
CA ILE A 132 -12.97 -18.94 2.42
C ILE A 132 -13.48 -17.98 3.48
N ILE A 133 -12.98 -18.13 4.70
CA ILE A 133 -13.30 -17.25 5.82
C ILE A 133 -12.01 -16.53 6.21
N VAL A 134 -12.05 -15.21 6.21
CA VAL A 134 -10.93 -14.34 6.60
C VAL A 134 -11.31 -13.56 7.83
N ARG A 135 -10.68 -13.86 8.97
CA ARG A 135 -10.84 -13.10 10.21
C ARG A 135 -9.73 -12.08 10.32
N GLY A 136 -10.11 -10.82 10.47
CA GLY A 136 -9.17 -9.69 10.53
C GLY A 136 -9.63 -8.57 11.44
N SER A 137 -8.78 -7.54 11.56
CA SER A 137 -9.09 -6.35 12.37
C SER A 137 -10.28 -5.56 11.80
N GLN A 138 -10.80 -4.61 12.62
CA GLN A 138 -11.81 -3.64 12.14
C GLN A 138 -11.29 -2.88 10.90
N VAL A 139 -10.00 -2.56 10.85
CA VAL A 139 -9.39 -1.93 9.66
C VAL A 139 -9.51 -2.81 8.42
N THR A 140 -9.38 -4.13 8.55
CA THR A 140 -9.58 -5.07 7.43
C THR A 140 -11.03 -5.04 6.97
N MET A 141 -12.00 -5.04 7.90
CA MET A 141 -13.42 -4.93 7.57
C MET A 141 -13.74 -3.66 6.79
N ASP A 142 -13.32 -2.50 7.33
CA ASP A 142 -13.67 -1.19 6.79
C ASP A 142 -12.97 -0.91 5.44
N HIS A 143 -11.73 -1.35 5.31
CA HIS A 143 -10.90 -1.00 4.15
C HIS A 143 -11.09 -1.94 2.96
N VAL A 144 -11.40 -3.22 3.19
CA VAL A 144 -11.35 -4.23 2.13
C VAL A 144 -12.41 -5.32 2.22
N GLY A 145 -13.14 -5.41 3.35
CA GLY A 145 -14.03 -6.55 3.67
C GLY A 145 -15.42 -6.48 3.06
N TRP A 146 -15.77 -5.46 2.30
CA TRP A 146 -17.13 -5.30 1.77
C TRP A 146 -17.42 -6.26 0.61
N LYS A 147 -18.70 -6.56 0.39
CA LYS A 147 -19.18 -7.36 -0.75
C LYS A 147 -18.74 -6.69 -2.06
N TYR A 148 -18.12 -7.45 -2.95
CA TYR A 148 -17.67 -6.92 -4.23
C TYR A 148 -18.84 -6.51 -5.14
N SER A 149 -18.70 -5.36 -5.77
CA SER A 149 -19.48 -4.92 -6.93
C SER A 149 -18.55 -4.16 -7.88
N PRO A 150 -18.68 -4.34 -9.21
CA PRO A 150 -17.78 -3.71 -10.18
C PRO A 150 -17.99 -2.20 -10.22
N GLN A 151 -17.00 -1.44 -9.76
CA GLN A 151 -16.98 0.03 -9.72
C GLN A 151 -15.63 0.57 -10.26
N GLY A 152 -14.98 -0.19 -11.15
CA GLY A 152 -13.70 0.15 -11.76
C GLY A 152 -12.48 -0.38 -10.99
N LEU A 153 -11.32 -0.16 -11.58
CA LEU A 153 -10.03 -0.72 -11.12
C LEU A 153 -9.70 -0.39 -9.67
N THR A 154 -9.97 0.85 -9.23
CA THR A 154 -9.64 1.26 -7.87
C THR A 154 -10.42 0.48 -6.82
N SER A 155 -11.72 0.27 -7.04
CA SER A 155 -12.57 -0.54 -6.16
C SER A 155 -12.09 -1.99 -6.12
N ALA A 156 -11.82 -2.58 -7.27
CA ALA A 156 -11.31 -3.96 -7.37
C ALA A 156 -10.00 -4.17 -6.60
N GLN A 157 -9.03 -3.25 -6.75
CA GLN A 157 -7.75 -3.30 -6.04
C GLN A 157 -7.86 -3.10 -4.52
N LEU A 158 -8.97 -2.54 -4.05
CA LEU A 158 -9.24 -2.30 -2.63
C LEU A 158 -10.16 -3.36 -2.03
N ASN A 159 -10.72 -4.27 -2.80
CA ASN A 159 -11.65 -5.29 -2.33
C ASN A 159 -10.96 -6.64 -2.12
N LEU A 160 -11.03 -7.19 -0.91
CA LEU A 160 -10.40 -8.46 -0.56
C LEU A 160 -11.04 -9.66 -1.25
N PRO A 161 -12.39 -9.84 -1.26
CA PRO A 161 -13.02 -10.91 -2.00
C PRO A 161 -12.64 -10.97 -3.48
N TYR A 162 -12.59 -9.82 -4.16
CA TYR A 162 -12.17 -9.73 -5.56
C TYR A 162 -10.71 -10.17 -5.75
N CYS A 163 -9.80 -9.69 -4.91
CA CYS A 163 -8.38 -10.06 -5.01
C CYS A 163 -8.15 -11.55 -4.76
N VAL A 164 -8.88 -12.17 -3.83
CA VAL A 164 -8.85 -13.61 -3.59
C VAL A 164 -9.40 -14.38 -4.79
N ALA A 165 -10.54 -13.97 -5.35
CA ALA A 165 -11.10 -14.58 -6.56
C ALA A 165 -10.11 -14.49 -7.73
N THR A 166 -9.47 -13.33 -7.91
CA THR A 166 -8.43 -13.11 -8.91
C THR A 166 -7.28 -14.08 -8.75
N TRP A 167 -6.76 -14.23 -7.53
CA TRP A 167 -5.69 -15.17 -7.23
C TRP A 167 -6.08 -16.64 -7.52
N LEU A 168 -7.30 -17.05 -7.17
CA LEU A 168 -7.78 -18.41 -7.40
C LEU A 168 -7.99 -18.75 -8.89
N ILE A 169 -8.29 -17.75 -9.72
CA ILE A 169 -8.47 -17.92 -11.17
C ILE A 169 -7.13 -17.91 -11.89
N GLU A 170 -6.29 -16.92 -11.61
CA GLU A 170 -5.10 -16.61 -12.40
C GLU A 170 -3.80 -17.21 -11.80
N GLY A 171 -3.80 -17.60 -10.51
CA GLY A 171 -2.57 -17.92 -9.79
C GLY A 171 -1.69 -16.69 -9.50
N ASP A 172 -2.19 -15.50 -9.79
CA ASP A 172 -1.51 -14.22 -9.59
C ASP A 172 -2.53 -13.12 -9.26
N CYS A 173 -2.05 -12.04 -8.65
CA CYS A 173 -2.85 -10.85 -8.36
C CYS A 173 -1.97 -9.60 -8.56
N PHE A 174 -1.47 -9.43 -9.78
CA PHE A 174 -0.51 -8.40 -10.13
C PHE A 174 -1.11 -7.42 -11.16
N VAL A 175 -0.30 -6.62 -11.84
CA VAL A 175 -0.82 -5.53 -12.70
C VAL A 175 -1.69 -6.02 -13.86
N ASP A 176 -1.39 -7.19 -14.43
CA ASP A 176 -2.10 -7.72 -15.59
C ASP A 176 -3.49 -8.25 -15.26
N GLN A 177 -3.76 -8.55 -13.98
CA GLN A 177 -5.03 -9.07 -13.50
C GLN A 177 -6.04 -7.97 -13.14
N PHE A 178 -5.72 -6.70 -13.44
CA PHE A 178 -6.59 -5.55 -13.18
C PHE A 178 -6.87 -4.79 -14.48
N THR A 179 -7.78 -5.32 -15.29
CA THR A 179 -8.31 -4.65 -16.48
C THR A 179 -9.80 -4.36 -16.28
N GLU A 180 -10.37 -3.42 -17.04
CA GLU A 180 -11.82 -3.13 -16.95
C GLU A 180 -12.68 -4.36 -17.28
N GLU A 181 -12.23 -5.22 -18.21
CA GLU A 181 -12.88 -6.49 -18.54
C GLU A 181 -12.88 -7.44 -17.35
N MET A 182 -11.73 -7.65 -16.70
CA MET A 182 -11.61 -8.54 -15.54
C MET A 182 -12.38 -8.03 -14.32
N VAL A 183 -12.49 -6.72 -14.16
CA VAL A 183 -13.28 -6.10 -13.07
C VAL A 183 -14.75 -6.43 -13.20
N ALA A 184 -15.26 -6.56 -14.41
CA ALA A 184 -16.66 -6.87 -14.72
C ALA A 184 -16.92 -8.36 -15.01
N ASP A 185 -15.91 -9.23 -14.93
CA ASP A 185 -16.04 -10.66 -15.24
C ASP A 185 -17.02 -11.37 -14.29
N PRO A 186 -18.12 -11.95 -14.81
CA PRO A 186 -19.13 -12.60 -13.98
C PRO A 186 -18.62 -13.81 -13.19
N GLU A 187 -17.66 -14.57 -13.72
CA GLU A 187 -17.07 -15.71 -13.00
C GLU A 187 -16.30 -15.21 -11.76
N ARG A 188 -15.52 -14.16 -11.92
CA ARG A 188 -14.74 -13.54 -10.85
C ARG A 188 -15.63 -12.92 -9.77
N ILE A 189 -16.70 -12.24 -10.18
CA ILE A 189 -17.71 -11.68 -9.26
C ILE A 189 -18.36 -12.80 -8.44
N LYS A 190 -18.79 -13.87 -9.11
CA LYS A 190 -19.41 -15.03 -8.44
C LYS A 190 -18.43 -15.74 -7.49
N LEU A 191 -17.16 -15.85 -7.88
CA LEU A 191 -16.14 -16.46 -7.02
C LEU A 191 -15.80 -15.57 -5.81
N ALA A 192 -15.89 -14.26 -5.94
CA ALA A 192 -15.74 -13.35 -4.81
C ALA A 192 -16.80 -13.59 -3.70
N ASP A 193 -18.00 -14.03 -4.05
CA ASP A 193 -19.07 -14.35 -3.08
C ASP A 193 -18.75 -15.57 -2.17
N VAL A 194 -17.75 -16.39 -2.49
CA VAL A 194 -17.34 -17.51 -1.60
C VAL A 194 -16.39 -17.04 -0.47
N VAL A 195 -15.95 -15.78 -0.52
CA VAL A 195 -15.05 -15.18 0.45
C VAL A 195 -15.86 -14.36 1.46
N GLU A 196 -15.81 -14.77 2.70
CA GLU A 196 -16.44 -14.08 3.83
C GLU A 196 -15.38 -13.44 4.69
N VAL A 197 -15.54 -12.16 5.01
CA VAL A 197 -14.62 -11.42 5.87
C VAL A 197 -15.32 -11.16 7.20
N GLU A 198 -14.71 -11.63 8.29
CA GLU A 198 -15.24 -11.56 9.65
C GLU A 198 -14.34 -10.68 10.53
N HIS A 199 -14.95 -9.92 11.42
CA HIS A 199 -14.22 -9.14 12.42
C HIS A 199 -13.63 -10.04 13.51
N ASP A 200 -12.35 -9.82 13.82
CA ASP A 200 -11.66 -10.42 14.96
C ASP A 200 -11.31 -9.31 15.96
N GLU A 201 -11.99 -9.36 17.12
CA GLU A 201 -11.84 -8.34 18.15
C GLU A 201 -10.44 -8.36 18.79
N GLU A 202 -9.82 -9.53 18.93
CA GLU A 202 -8.50 -9.67 19.53
C GLU A 202 -7.42 -9.07 18.62
N ILE A 203 -7.54 -9.23 17.30
CA ILE A 203 -6.64 -8.57 16.35
C ILE A 203 -6.82 -7.05 16.43
N THR A 204 -8.05 -6.57 16.57
CA THR A 204 -8.32 -5.13 16.69
C THR A 204 -7.72 -4.56 17.96
N LYS A 205 -7.89 -5.23 19.11
CA LYS A 205 -7.31 -4.84 20.40
C LYS A 205 -5.78 -4.83 20.42
N ALA A 206 -5.15 -5.69 19.59
CA ALA A 206 -3.69 -5.75 19.46
C ALA A 206 -3.07 -4.49 18.81
N GLY A 207 -3.91 -3.57 18.29
CA GLY A 207 -3.54 -2.23 17.86
C GLY A 207 -2.99 -2.14 16.44
N SER A 208 -2.58 -0.94 16.05
CA SER A 208 -2.25 -0.59 14.66
C SER A 208 -1.10 -1.40 14.06
N LYS A 209 -0.14 -1.85 14.86
CA LYS A 209 0.99 -2.69 14.40
C LYS A 209 0.54 -4.08 13.94
N LYS A 210 -0.59 -4.58 14.44
CA LYS A 210 -1.18 -5.89 14.10
C LYS A 210 -2.38 -5.79 13.15
N ARG A 211 -2.71 -4.61 12.65
CA ARG A 211 -3.91 -4.35 11.83
C ARG A 211 -4.03 -5.18 10.55
N HIS A 212 -2.93 -5.76 10.07
CA HIS A 212 -2.89 -6.60 8.86
C HIS A 212 -2.73 -8.10 9.17
N LYS A 213 -2.73 -8.48 10.47
CA LYS A 213 -2.83 -9.89 10.87
C LYS A 213 -4.16 -10.45 10.41
N VAL A 214 -4.16 -11.69 9.91
CA VAL A 214 -5.36 -12.42 9.52
C VAL A 214 -5.29 -13.88 9.93
N HIS A 215 -6.46 -14.47 10.22
CA HIS A 215 -6.68 -15.90 10.30
C HIS A 215 -7.53 -16.31 9.11
N VAL A 216 -7.00 -17.18 8.23
CA VAL A 216 -7.68 -17.61 7.01
C VAL A 216 -8.01 -19.09 7.12
N GLU A 217 -9.29 -19.42 6.93
CA GLU A 217 -9.79 -20.79 6.78
C GLU A 217 -10.26 -21.01 5.33
N VAL A 218 -9.75 -22.03 4.67
CA VAL A 218 -10.19 -22.49 3.35
C VAL A 218 -10.91 -23.80 3.52
N GLN A 219 -12.17 -23.86 3.09
CA GLN A 219 -12.99 -25.06 3.04
C GLN A 219 -13.11 -25.53 1.60
N LEU A 220 -12.65 -26.76 1.32
CA LEU A 220 -12.75 -27.36 0.00
C LEU A 220 -14.05 -28.17 -0.14
N LYS A 221 -14.46 -28.43 -1.38
CA LYS A 221 -15.68 -29.21 -1.71
C LYS A 221 -15.56 -30.68 -1.28
N ASP A 222 -14.35 -31.21 -1.15
CA ASP A 222 -14.09 -32.58 -0.66
C ASP A 222 -14.17 -32.68 0.88
N GLY A 223 -14.52 -31.60 1.57
CA GLY A 223 -14.61 -31.54 3.03
C GLY A 223 -13.30 -31.16 3.73
N THR A 224 -12.20 -31.05 3.02
CA THR A 224 -10.92 -30.60 3.60
C THR A 224 -11.04 -29.17 4.12
N LYS A 225 -10.49 -28.93 5.32
CA LYS A 225 -10.34 -27.59 5.90
C LYS A 225 -8.86 -27.31 6.12
N MET A 226 -8.42 -26.16 5.66
CA MET A 226 -7.05 -25.65 5.83
C MET A 226 -7.09 -24.32 6.56
N ASN A 227 -6.15 -24.10 7.47
CA ASN A 227 -6.09 -22.87 8.27
C ASN A 227 -4.69 -22.30 8.24
N ARG A 228 -4.58 -20.98 8.12
CA ARG A 228 -3.32 -20.27 8.16
C ARG A 228 -3.48 -18.91 8.85
N THR A 229 -2.57 -18.64 9.78
CA THR A 229 -2.40 -17.30 10.36
C THR A 229 -1.21 -16.63 9.69
N VAL A 230 -1.39 -15.38 9.27
CA VAL A 230 -0.32 -14.51 8.76
C VAL A 230 -0.30 -13.23 9.56
N GLU A 231 0.81 -12.97 10.25
CA GLU A 231 0.98 -11.79 11.10
C GLU A 231 1.19 -10.52 10.27
N ALA A 232 1.91 -10.63 9.14
CA ALA A 232 2.20 -9.54 8.22
C ALA A 232 2.46 -10.10 6.82
N GLY A 233 1.97 -9.44 5.79
CA GLY A 233 2.24 -9.83 4.41
C GLY A 233 3.73 -9.75 4.05
N ARG A 234 4.16 -10.57 3.09
CA ARG A 234 5.53 -10.57 2.56
C ARG A 234 5.95 -9.18 2.09
N GLY A 235 7.17 -8.78 2.44
CA GLY A 235 7.72 -7.46 2.15
C GLY A 235 7.48 -6.42 3.25
N ASN A 236 6.83 -6.80 4.36
CA ASN A 236 6.67 -5.94 5.54
C ASN A 236 7.93 -6.01 6.43
N GLU A 237 8.13 -5.03 7.31
CA GLU A 237 9.23 -4.97 8.28
C GLU A 237 9.31 -6.20 9.22
N ASN A 238 8.18 -6.88 9.46
CA ASN A 238 8.09 -8.10 10.27
C ASN A 238 8.09 -9.39 9.43
N ASN A 239 8.20 -9.28 8.11
CA ASN A 239 8.24 -10.38 7.15
C ASN A 239 8.97 -9.92 5.89
N PHE A 240 10.27 -9.67 6.02
CA PHE A 240 11.08 -9.15 4.93
C PHE A 240 11.05 -10.07 3.71
N ALA A 241 11.05 -9.44 2.54
CA ALA A 241 11.26 -10.13 1.28
C ALA A 241 12.73 -10.53 1.14
N SER A 242 12.99 -11.67 0.51
CA SER A 242 14.34 -12.03 0.09
C SER A 242 14.81 -11.12 -1.07
N GLU A 243 16.12 -11.05 -1.29
CA GLU A 243 16.69 -10.37 -2.47
C GLU A 243 16.10 -10.94 -3.76
N ALA A 244 15.95 -12.26 -3.85
CA ALA A 244 15.34 -12.93 -4.99
C ALA A 244 13.90 -12.48 -5.24
N ASP A 245 13.07 -12.32 -4.17
CA ASP A 245 11.71 -11.79 -4.29
C ASP A 245 11.70 -10.36 -4.87
N VAL A 246 12.64 -9.52 -4.44
CA VAL A 246 12.74 -8.12 -4.90
C VAL A 246 13.16 -8.06 -6.36
N ILE A 247 14.15 -8.87 -6.75
CA ILE A 247 14.62 -9.00 -8.14
C ILE A 247 13.49 -9.50 -9.03
N GLU A 248 12.80 -10.58 -8.65
CA GLU A 248 11.67 -11.13 -9.40
C GLU A 248 10.59 -10.06 -9.64
N LYS A 249 10.20 -9.33 -8.59
CA LYS A 249 9.23 -8.24 -8.70
C LYS A 249 9.70 -7.15 -9.65
N PHE A 250 10.97 -6.73 -9.55
CA PHE A 250 11.54 -5.71 -10.41
C PHE A 250 11.51 -6.16 -11.88
N GLU A 251 12.01 -7.35 -12.17
CA GLU A 251 12.06 -7.89 -13.53
C GLU A 251 10.65 -8.06 -14.11
N LYS A 252 9.71 -8.58 -13.33
CA LYS A 252 8.29 -8.74 -13.71
C LYS A 252 7.63 -7.41 -14.13
N LEU A 253 8.01 -6.29 -13.49
CA LEU A 253 7.49 -4.96 -13.82
C LEU A 253 8.26 -4.30 -14.97
N ALA A 254 9.58 -4.31 -14.90
CA ALA A 254 10.43 -3.56 -15.81
C ALA A 254 10.39 -4.10 -17.24
N THR A 255 10.32 -5.44 -17.41
CA THR A 255 10.23 -6.10 -18.73
C THR A 255 8.94 -5.80 -19.49
N LYS A 256 7.93 -5.23 -18.83
CA LYS A 256 6.72 -4.75 -19.53
C LYS A 256 6.97 -3.51 -20.38
N ASN A 257 8.01 -2.75 -20.08
CA ASN A 257 8.28 -1.47 -20.73
C ASN A 257 9.69 -1.34 -21.29
N LEU A 258 10.62 -2.20 -20.87
CA LEU A 258 12.03 -2.15 -21.25
C LEU A 258 12.50 -3.51 -21.78
N PRO A 259 13.45 -3.52 -22.74
CA PRO A 259 14.09 -4.74 -23.19
C PRO A 259 14.80 -5.47 -22.04
N LYS A 260 14.76 -6.81 -22.03
CA LYS A 260 15.36 -7.63 -20.97
C LYS A 260 16.82 -7.27 -20.68
N ALA A 261 17.64 -7.07 -21.69
CA ALA A 261 19.05 -6.69 -21.54
C ALA A 261 19.24 -5.33 -20.83
N GLN A 262 18.29 -4.41 -20.98
CA GLN A 262 18.31 -3.13 -20.26
C GLN A 262 17.87 -3.32 -18.81
N VAL A 263 16.86 -4.16 -18.57
CA VAL A 263 16.39 -4.51 -17.22
C VAL A 263 17.52 -5.16 -16.40
N GLU A 264 18.26 -6.09 -17.00
CA GLU A 264 19.42 -6.73 -16.37
C GLU A 264 20.50 -5.70 -15.98
N LYS A 265 20.83 -4.75 -16.87
CA LYS A 265 21.79 -3.68 -16.56
C LYS A 265 21.33 -2.77 -15.41
N ILE A 266 20.04 -2.44 -15.37
CA ILE A 266 19.47 -1.62 -14.28
C ILE A 266 19.54 -2.39 -12.96
N ARG A 267 19.15 -3.67 -12.96
CA ARG A 267 19.24 -4.55 -11.80
C ARG A 267 20.67 -4.60 -11.25
N ASP A 268 21.65 -4.92 -12.12
CA ASP A 268 23.04 -5.09 -11.72
C ASP A 268 23.65 -3.78 -11.23
N PHE A 269 23.30 -2.65 -11.85
CA PHE A 269 23.68 -1.32 -11.36
C PHE A 269 23.13 -1.05 -9.96
N MET A 270 21.83 -1.36 -9.73
CA MET A 270 21.19 -1.11 -8.43
C MET A 270 21.70 -2.02 -7.32
N LEU A 271 22.02 -3.28 -7.63
CA LEU A 271 22.61 -4.22 -6.65
C LEU A 271 24.08 -3.88 -6.31
N ASN A 272 24.70 -2.99 -7.07
CA ASN A 272 26.10 -2.54 -6.85
C ASN A 272 26.17 -1.01 -6.58
N LEU A 273 25.04 -0.38 -6.21
CA LEU A 273 24.90 1.07 -6.16
C LEU A 273 25.93 1.75 -5.22
N GLU A 274 26.28 1.11 -4.12
CA GLU A 274 27.25 1.63 -3.15
C GLU A 274 28.68 1.78 -3.70
N ASN A 275 29.01 1.08 -4.79
CA ASN A 275 30.30 1.15 -5.47
C ASN A 275 30.29 2.11 -6.67
N GLU A 276 29.11 2.62 -7.04
CA GLU A 276 28.97 3.48 -8.22
C GLU A 276 29.39 4.94 -7.88
N LYS A 277 30.27 5.49 -8.73
CA LYS A 277 30.80 6.85 -8.56
C LYS A 277 29.81 7.93 -8.98
N ASP A 278 28.90 7.62 -9.88
CA ASP A 278 27.92 8.54 -10.47
C ASP A 278 26.54 7.89 -10.55
N ALA A 279 25.73 8.09 -9.53
CA ALA A 279 24.34 7.64 -9.49
C ALA A 279 23.47 8.23 -10.62
N GLY A 280 23.89 9.33 -11.25
CA GLY A 280 23.20 9.93 -12.39
C GLY A 280 23.17 9.02 -13.64
N GLN A 281 24.06 8.01 -13.71
CA GLN A 281 24.00 7.01 -14.78
C GLN A 281 22.71 6.17 -14.74
N LEU A 282 22.11 6.00 -13.55
CA LEU A 282 20.82 5.32 -13.45
C LEU A 282 19.75 6.01 -14.31
N ALA A 283 19.72 7.35 -14.30
CA ALA A 283 18.77 8.09 -15.13
C ALA A 283 18.89 7.78 -16.62
N LYS A 284 20.15 7.58 -17.13
CA LYS A 284 20.40 7.19 -18.52
C LYS A 284 19.94 5.77 -18.80
N LEU A 285 20.14 4.85 -17.83
CA LEU A 285 19.67 3.46 -17.96
C LEU A 285 18.15 3.34 -17.95
N LEU A 286 17.45 4.25 -17.26
CA LEU A 286 15.99 4.28 -17.19
C LEU A 286 15.32 4.95 -18.38
N ALA A 287 16.05 5.71 -19.20
CA ALA A 287 15.52 6.34 -20.38
C ALA A 287 15.12 5.26 -21.43
N LYS A 288 13.95 5.44 -22.05
CA LYS A 288 13.62 4.67 -23.25
C LYS A 288 14.58 5.09 -24.36
N GLY A 289 15.24 4.10 -24.97
CA GLY A 289 16.01 4.30 -26.18
C GLY A 289 15.11 4.63 -27.37
#